data_d24882adb5ad924adc35d6ff1206e910
#
_entry.id   d24882adb5ad924adc35d6ff1206e910
#
_cell.length_a   1.000
_cell.length_b   1.000
_cell.length_c   1.000
_cell.angle_alpha   90.00
_cell.angle_beta   90.00
_cell.angle_gamma   90.00
#
_symmetry.space_group_name_H-M   'P 1'
#
loop_
_entity.id
_entity.type
_entity.pdbx_description
1 polymer ?
#
loop_
_entity_poly.entity_id
_entity_poly.type
_entity_poly.pdbx_seq_one_letter_code
_entity_poly.pdbx_strand_id
1 'polypeptide(L)'
;MEFKINYVYAKRCIGLPGDTVRIRNGYFRNSNYDGVLGVEEEQRRLSETPDSLIADNVLHAFPFDFRHYGWTVKEFGPLYVPRAGGQVMLDTVNFQLYRLVIEYETGEKLRVDAQRRLTLGGKPIDSYTFQGDYYFFCGDQVLNSNDSRYWGFVPEEFIVGVVTRITYSRDRESGEFRWDRLLKSLKK
;
A
#
# COMPACT_ATOMS: atom_id res chain seq x y z
N MET A 1 10.98 22.60 -1.94
CA MET A 1 11.47 21.39 -1.24
C MET A 1 12.00 20.48 -2.32
N GLU A 2 13.28 20.20 -2.37
CA GLU A 2 13.88 19.36 -3.40
C GLU A 2 13.75 17.91 -2.94
N PHE A 3 12.94 17.09 -3.65
CA PHE A 3 12.81 15.66 -3.34
C PHE A 3 14.05 14.93 -3.85
N LYS A 4 14.92 14.52 -2.97
CA LYS A 4 16.06 13.68 -3.29
C LYS A 4 15.61 12.22 -3.27
N ILE A 5 15.33 11.64 -4.43
CA ILE A 5 15.05 10.21 -4.57
C ILE A 5 16.36 9.45 -4.37
N ASN A 6 16.57 8.92 -3.17
CA ASN A 6 17.77 8.14 -2.87
C ASN A 6 17.68 6.69 -3.36
N TYR A 7 16.47 6.14 -3.50
CA TYR A 7 16.24 4.75 -3.88
C TYR A 7 14.97 4.61 -4.72
N VAL A 8 15.05 3.76 -5.75
CA VAL A 8 13.90 3.32 -6.54
C VAL A 8 13.60 1.87 -6.19
N TYR A 9 12.37 1.58 -5.76
CA TYR A 9 11.93 0.24 -5.41
C TYR A 9 11.05 -0.33 -6.50
N ALA A 10 11.32 -1.58 -6.91
CA ALA A 10 10.39 -2.33 -7.74
C ALA A 10 9.38 -3.04 -6.83
N LYS A 11 8.11 -2.74 -7.00
CA LYS A 11 6.98 -3.33 -6.26
C LYS A 11 5.86 -3.66 -7.25
N ARG A 12 5.00 -4.59 -6.86
CA ARG A 12 3.83 -4.97 -7.67
C ARG A 12 2.66 -4.08 -7.31
N CYS A 13 2.02 -3.49 -8.31
CA CYS A 13 0.77 -2.77 -8.13
C CYS A 13 -0.34 -3.78 -7.81
N ILE A 14 -0.99 -3.62 -6.67
CA ILE A 14 -2.11 -4.45 -6.19
C ILE A 14 -3.43 -3.69 -6.29
N GLY A 15 -3.39 -2.36 -6.23
CA GLY A 15 -4.56 -1.50 -6.37
C GLY A 15 -4.24 -0.28 -7.23
N LEU A 16 -5.08 -0.10 -8.25
CA LEU A 16 -5.13 1.08 -9.11
C LEU A 16 -6.05 2.15 -8.51
N PRO A 17 -5.99 3.39 -8.99
CA PRO A 17 -6.91 4.45 -8.57
C PRO A 17 -8.39 4.04 -8.74
N GLY A 18 -9.16 4.12 -7.67
CA GLY A 18 -10.56 3.73 -7.63
C GLY A 18 -10.84 2.28 -7.21
N ASP A 19 -9.81 1.45 -7.07
CA ASP A 19 -9.96 0.09 -6.57
C ASP A 19 -10.22 0.06 -5.06
N THR A 20 -10.72 -1.09 -4.59
CA THR A 20 -10.73 -1.43 -3.17
C THR A 20 -9.87 -2.66 -2.95
N VAL A 21 -8.79 -2.49 -2.19
CA VAL A 21 -7.86 -3.57 -1.87
C VAL A 21 -8.19 -4.23 -0.54
N ARG A 22 -7.96 -5.54 -0.48
CA ARG A 22 -8.08 -6.35 0.74
C ARG A 22 -6.99 -7.41 0.77
N ILE A 23 -6.64 -7.86 1.97
CA ILE A 23 -5.90 -9.11 2.16
C ILE A 23 -6.74 -9.99 3.04
N ARG A 24 -6.94 -11.25 2.64
CA ARG A 24 -7.70 -12.26 3.38
C ARG A 24 -6.87 -13.53 3.48
N ASN A 25 -6.60 -13.93 4.71
CA ASN A 25 -5.73 -15.07 4.99
C ASN A 25 -4.39 -14.98 4.22
N GLY A 26 -3.78 -13.79 4.15
CA GLY A 26 -2.52 -13.56 3.44
C GLY A 26 -2.63 -13.39 1.92
N TYR A 27 -3.82 -13.60 1.32
CA TYR A 27 -4.03 -13.47 -0.12
C TYR A 27 -4.55 -12.09 -0.50
N PHE A 28 -3.91 -11.48 -1.51
CA PHE A 28 -4.32 -10.19 -2.05
C PHE A 28 -5.64 -10.31 -2.84
N ARG A 29 -6.52 -9.34 -2.65
CA ARG A 29 -7.81 -9.22 -3.34
C ARG A 29 -8.01 -7.77 -3.78
N ASN A 30 -8.67 -7.60 -4.92
CA ASN A 30 -8.99 -6.30 -5.50
C ASN A 30 -10.45 -6.33 -5.98
N SER A 31 -11.18 -5.22 -5.83
CA SER A 31 -12.60 -5.14 -6.21
C SER A 31 -12.84 -5.26 -7.72
N ASN A 32 -11.86 -4.91 -8.54
CA ASN A 32 -11.98 -4.83 -10.00
C ASN A 32 -11.13 -5.89 -10.71
N TYR A 33 -10.54 -6.82 -9.98
CA TYR A 33 -9.71 -7.87 -10.55
C TYR A 33 -9.81 -9.18 -9.76
N ASP A 34 -10.35 -10.21 -10.40
CA ASP A 34 -10.56 -11.53 -9.79
C ASP A 34 -9.38 -12.50 -9.95
N GLY A 35 -8.36 -12.11 -10.71
CA GLY A 35 -7.18 -12.92 -10.93
C GLY A 35 -6.22 -12.96 -9.74
N VAL A 36 -5.17 -13.76 -9.86
CA VAL A 36 -4.10 -13.84 -8.86
C VAL A 36 -3.25 -12.56 -8.93
N LEU A 37 -3.19 -11.85 -7.82
CA LEU A 37 -2.33 -10.68 -7.63
C LEU A 37 -1.07 -11.10 -6.88
N GLY A 38 0.10 -10.76 -7.42
CA GLY A 38 1.36 -11.06 -6.77
C GLY A 38 1.85 -12.48 -7.02
N VAL A 39 2.72 -12.97 -6.14
CA VAL A 39 3.28 -14.33 -6.19
C VAL A 39 2.48 -15.21 -5.24
N GLU A 40 1.68 -16.12 -5.80
CA GLU A 40 0.75 -16.96 -5.03
C GLU A 40 1.47 -17.83 -4.00
N GLU A 41 2.62 -18.38 -4.35
CA GLU A 41 3.44 -19.20 -3.46
C GLU A 41 3.87 -18.45 -2.19
N GLU A 42 4.27 -17.18 -2.32
CA GLU A 42 4.65 -16.36 -1.18
C GLU A 42 3.45 -15.98 -0.30
N GLN A 43 2.28 -15.79 -0.91
CA GLN A 43 1.04 -15.55 -0.18
C GLN A 43 0.58 -16.82 0.56
N ARG A 44 0.71 -17.98 -0.07
CA ARG A 44 0.43 -19.27 0.58
C ARG A 44 1.34 -19.49 1.79
N ARG A 45 2.65 -19.23 1.63
CA ARG A 45 3.62 -19.30 2.72
C ARG A 45 3.25 -18.38 3.89
N LEU A 46 2.83 -17.13 3.59
CA LEU A 46 2.33 -16.22 4.62
C LEU A 46 1.08 -16.78 5.30
N SER A 47 0.12 -17.28 4.52
CA SER A 47 -1.12 -17.87 5.04
C SER A 47 -0.86 -19.02 6.04
N GLU A 48 0.07 -19.91 5.70
CA GLU A 48 0.44 -21.08 6.49
C GLU A 48 1.34 -20.74 7.71
N THR A 49 2.02 -19.59 7.72
CA THR A 49 2.88 -19.19 8.83
C THR A 49 2.03 -18.75 10.04
N PRO A 50 2.14 -19.38 11.22
CA PRO A 50 1.44 -18.90 12.42
C PRO A 50 1.82 -17.45 12.77
N ASP A 51 0.84 -16.67 13.23
CA ASP A 51 1.07 -15.26 13.59
C ASP A 51 2.12 -15.11 14.69
N SER A 52 2.20 -16.07 15.61
CA SER A 52 3.22 -16.10 16.67
C SER A 52 4.67 -16.24 16.18
N LEU A 53 4.85 -16.64 14.92
CA LEU A 53 6.16 -16.73 14.27
C LEU A 53 6.49 -15.52 13.41
N ILE A 54 5.56 -14.58 13.28
CA ILE A 54 5.76 -13.32 12.57
C ILE A 54 6.09 -12.25 13.59
N ALA A 55 7.20 -11.56 13.39
CA ALA A 55 7.59 -10.47 14.29
C ALA A 55 6.51 -9.35 14.29
N ASP A 56 6.22 -8.77 15.45
CA ASP A 56 5.14 -7.78 15.62
C ASP A 56 5.24 -6.61 14.64
N ASN A 57 6.44 -6.11 14.39
CA ASN A 57 6.70 -5.03 13.44
C ASN A 57 6.48 -5.42 11.97
N VAL A 58 6.35 -6.72 11.67
CA VAL A 58 6.01 -7.27 10.35
C VAL A 58 4.53 -7.62 10.30
N LEU A 59 3.97 -8.16 11.38
CA LEU A 59 2.58 -8.62 11.42
C LEU A 59 1.59 -7.46 11.26
N HIS A 60 1.81 -6.37 11.97
CA HIS A 60 0.87 -5.25 12.03
C HIS A 60 1.02 -4.29 10.85
N ALA A 61 -0.12 -3.83 10.35
CA ALA A 61 -0.21 -3.03 9.13
C ALA A 61 -0.84 -1.64 9.36
N PHE A 62 -0.65 -0.76 8.41
CA PHE A 62 -1.30 0.54 8.33
C PHE A 62 -2.84 0.42 8.55
N PRO A 63 -3.49 1.32 9.26
CA PRO A 63 -2.97 2.57 9.84
C PRO A 63 -2.37 2.43 11.23
N PHE A 64 -2.10 1.21 11.70
CA PHE A 64 -1.58 0.85 13.04
C PHE A 64 -2.56 1.22 14.18
N ASP A 65 -3.82 1.34 13.85
CA ASP A 65 -4.89 1.54 14.82
C ASP A 65 -5.53 0.20 15.21
N PHE A 66 -4.96 -0.41 16.25
CA PHE A 66 -5.42 -1.71 16.76
C PHE A 66 -6.83 -1.68 17.33
N ARG A 67 -7.30 -0.51 17.74
CA ARG A 67 -8.62 -0.37 18.35
C ARG A 67 -9.74 -0.43 17.34
N HIS A 68 -9.56 0.18 16.16
CA HIS A 68 -10.62 0.32 15.16
C HIS A 68 -10.44 -0.63 13.97
N TYR A 69 -9.21 -0.93 13.58
CA TYR A 69 -8.93 -1.72 12.40
C TYR A 69 -8.28 -3.07 12.73
N GLY A 70 -7.25 -3.07 13.58
CA GLY A 70 -6.50 -4.29 13.89
C GLY A 70 -5.91 -4.98 12.66
N TRP A 71 -5.61 -4.21 11.60
CA TRP A 71 -5.15 -4.80 10.34
C TRP A 71 -3.76 -5.36 10.46
N THR A 72 -3.59 -6.52 9.81
CA THR A 72 -2.33 -7.25 9.74
C THR A 72 -1.95 -7.50 8.29
N VAL A 73 -0.76 -8.03 8.05
CA VAL A 73 -0.34 -8.45 6.71
C VAL A 73 -1.16 -9.61 6.16
N LYS A 74 -1.93 -10.33 7.02
CA LYS A 74 -2.85 -11.41 6.63
C LYS A 74 -4.29 -10.97 6.49
N GLU A 75 -4.74 -10.01 7.31
CA GLU A 75 -6.10 -9.51 7.35
C GLU A 75 -6.07 -7.99 7.22
N PHE A 76 -6.30 -7.47 6.03
CA PHE A 76 -6.18 -6.05 5.71
C PHE A 76 -7.37 -5.55 4.90
N GLY A 77 -7.78 -4.33 5.16
CA GLY A 77 -8.86 -3.68 4.42
C GLY A 77 -10.27 -4.14 4.85
N PRO A 78 -11.30 -3.69 4.10
CA PRO A 78 -11.21 -3.03 2.79
C PRO A 78 -10.62 -1.62 2.84
N LEU A 79 -9.76 -1.29 1.88
CA LEU A 79 -9.17 0.04 1.75
C LEU A 79 -9.39 0.55 0.32
N TYR A 80 -10.16 1.64 0.18
CA TYR A 80 -10.36 2.31 -1.10
C TYR A 80 -9.08 3.05 -1.50
N VAL A 81 -8.60 2.82 -2.71
CA VAL A 81 -7.44 3.49 -3.29
C VAL A 81 -7.89 4.80 -3.93
N PRO A 82 -7.45 5.98 -3.46
CA PRO A 82 -7.91 7.25 -3.96
C PRO A 82 -7.67 7.43 -5.46
N ARG A 83 -8.64 8.08 -6.13
CA ARG A 83 -8.51 8.54 -7.51
C ARG A 83 -8.88 10.00 -7.63
N ALA A 84 -8.37 10.68 -8.63
CA ALA A 84 -8.76 12.05 -8.95
C ALA A 84 -10.29 12.16 -9.14
N GLY A 85 -10.93 13.13 -8.46
CA GLY A 85 -12.38 13.30 -8.44
C GLY A 85 -13.15 12.27 -7.60
N GLY A 86 -12.49 11.26 -7.03
CA GLY A 86 -13.11 10.32 -6.09
C GLY A 86 -13.38 11.00 -4.75
N GLN A 87 -14.52 10.71 -4.14
CA GLN A 87 -14.90 11.28 -2.85
C GLN A 87 -15.00 10.22 -1.76
N VAL A 88 -14.58 10.58 -0.55
CA VAL A 88 -14.78 9.77 0.65
C VAL A 88 -15.47 10.60 1.72
N MET A 89 -16.43 10.00 2.41
CA MET A 89 -16.95 10.55 3.66
C MET A 89 -15.93 10.30 4.76
N LEU A 90 -15.68 11.31 5.59
CA LEU A 90 -14.72 11.27 6.68
C LEU A 90 -15.41 11.29 8.03
N ASP A 91 -14.91 10.46 8.91
CA ASP A 91 -15.27 10.46 10.33
C ASP A 91 -14.02 10.39 11.21
N THR A 92 -14.20 10.41 12.52
CA THR A 92 -13.11 10.40 13.51
C THR A 92 -12.35 9.07 13.57
N VAL A 93 -12.77 8.06 12.82
CA VAL A 93 -12.10 6.76 12.72
C VAL A 93 -11.39 6.64 11.39
N ASN A 94 -12.13 6.79 10.27
CA ASN A 94 -11.58 6.52 8.93
C ASN A 94 -10.63 7.62 8.41
N PHE A 95 -10.65 8.82 8.99
CA PHE A 95 -9.75 9.91 8.59
C PHE A 95 -8.27 9.48 8.63
N GLN A 96 -7.91 8.55 9.51
CA GLN A 96 -6.54 8.05 9.64
C GLN A 96 -6.06 7.36 8.37
N LEU A 97 -6.97 6.71 7.63
CA LEU A 97 -6.65 6.04 6.37
C LEU A 97 -6.21 7.02 5.28
N TYR A 98 -6.77 8.23 5.29
CA TYR A 98 -6.57 9.21 4.21
C TYR A 98 -5.81 10.46 4.65
N ARG A 99 -5.48 10.58 5.94
CA ARG A 99 -4.85 11.79 6.49
C ARG A 99 -3.59 12.21 5.72
N LEU A 100 -2.68 11.28 5.48
CA LEU A 100 -1.42 11.59 4.80
C LEU A 100 -1.64 12.09 3.37
N VAL A 101 -2.59 11.49 2.66
CA VAL A 101 -2.99 11.91 1.30
C VAL A 101 -3.59 13.31 1.32
N ILE A 102 -4.57 13.55 2.20
CA ILE A 102 -5.27 14.85 2.30
C ILE A 102 -4.28 15.96 2.71
N GLU A 103 -3.43 15.70 3.70
CA GLU A 103 -2.38 16.66 4.12
C GLU A 103 -1.34 16.90 3.01
N TYR A 104 -1.04 15.88 2.20
CA TYR A 104 -0.14 16.02 1.06
C TYR A 104 -0.74 16.89 -0.05
N GLU A 105 -2.00 16.64 -0.45
CA GLU A 105 -2.68 17.40 -1.51
C GLU A 105 -2.96 18.85 -1.13
N THR A 106 -3.25 19.12 0.16
CA THR A 106 -3.72 20.43 0.60
C THR A 106 -2.64 21.28 1.27
N GLY A 107 -1.57 20.65 1.77
CA GLY A 107 -0.60 21.31 2.65
C GLY A 107 -1.14 21.63 4.05
N GLU A 108 -2.40 21.32 4.32
CA GLU A 108 -3.13 21.62 5.54
C GLU A 108 -3.15 20.43 6.49
N LYS A 109 -3.29 20.66 7.80
CA LYS A 109 -3.37 19.58 8.78
C LYS A 109 -4.79 19.10 9.01
N LEU A 110 -5.02 17.78 8.87
CA LEU A 110 -6.28 17.12 9.22
C LEU A 110 -6.22 16.67 10.69
N ARG A 111 -7.13 17.19 11.51
CA ARG A 111 -7.15 16.98 12.97
C ARG A 111 -8.55 16.78 13.49
N VAL A 112 -8.64 16.16 14.67
CA VAL A 112 -9.86 16.12 15.48
C VAL A 112 -9.79 17.27 16.50
N ASP A 113 -10.78 18.15 16.51
CA ASP A 113 -10.87 19.29 17.44
C ASP A 113 -11.35 18.84 18.85
N ALA A 114 -11.38 19.78 19.78
CA ALA A 114 -11.84 19.53 21.16
C ALA A 114 -13.33 19.10 21.23
N GLN A 115 -14.13 19.42 20.22
CA GLN A 115 -15.52 19.01 20.08
C GLN A 115 -15.68 17.68 19.34
N ARG A 116 -14.57 16.95 19.09
CA ARG A 116 -14.50 15.68 18.36
C ARG A 116 -15.00 15.78 16.92
N ARG A 117 -14.83 16.93 16.27
CA ARG A 117 -15.11 17.13 14.84
C ARG A 117 -13.81 17.10 14.05
N LEU A 118 -13.87 16.60 12.82
CA LEU A 118 -12.74 16.69 11.89
C LEU A 118 -12.60 18.12 11.38
N THR A 119 -11.35 18.58 11.31
CA THR A 119 -10.99 19.89 10.76
C THR A 119 -9.79 19.77 9.85
N LEU A 120 -9.85 20.46 8.70
CA LEU A 120 -8.73 20.64 7.75
C LEU A 120 -8.37 22.12 7.76
N GLY A 121 -7.11 22.45 8.11
CA GLY A 121 -6.68 23.86 8.26
C GLY A 121 -7.52 24.63 9.27
N GLY A 122 -8.11 23.96 10.28
CA GLY A 122 -8.98 24.57 11.27
C GLY A 122 -10.45 24.72 10.85
N LYS A 123 -10.83 24.36 9.63
CA LYS A 123 -12.23 24.39 9.15
C LYS A 123 -12.84 23.00 9.26
N PRO A 124 -14.11 22.87 9.74
CA PRO A 124 -14.79 21.58 9.78
C PRO A 124 -14.87 20.92 8.39
N ILE A 125 -14.71 19.60 8.36
CA ILE A 125 -14.79 18.78 7.14
C ILE A 125 -15.47 17.44 7.48
N ASP A 126 -16.34 16.95 6.57
CA ASP A 126 -17.03 15.65 6.68
C ASP A 126 -16.83 14.76 5.44
N SER A 127 -16.24 15.31 4.39
CA SER A 127 -15.92 14.60 3.17
C SER A 127 -14.72 15.21 2.49
N TYR A 128 -14.03 14.43 1.65
CA TYR A 128 -12.91 14.92 0.85
C TYR A 128 -12.98 14.36 -0.56
N THR A 129 -12.75 15.23 -1.55
CA THR A 129 -12.61 14.86 -2.95
C THR A 129 -11.13 14.91 -3.33
N PHE A 130 -10.55 13.76 -3.68
CA PHE A 130 -9.13 13.65 -4.03
C PHE A 130 -8.79 14.40 -5.31
N GLN A 131 -7.62 15.03 -5.34
CA GLN A 131 -7.13 15.79 -6.48
C GLN A 131 -6.27 14.93 -7.41
N GLY A 132 -5.57 13.93 -6.86
CA GLY A 132 -4.65 13.05 -7.57
C GLY A 132 -5.06 11.60 -7.59
N ASP A 133 -4.34 10.83 -8.40
CA ASP A 133 -4.42 9.38 -8.47
C ASP A 133 -3.37 8.74 -7.57
N TYR A 134 -3.78 7.68 -6.87
CA TYR A 134 -2.95 6.94 -5.93
C TYR A 134 -2.95 5.46 -6.25
N TYR A 135 -1.91 4.79 -5.80
CA TYR A 135 -1.68 3.38 -6.05
C TYR A 135 -1.33 2.65 -4.77
N PHE A 136 -1.60 1.36 -4.74
CA PHE A 136 -1.24 0.49 -3.63
C PHE A 136 -0.30 -0.61 -4.10
N PHE A 137 0.91 -0.62 -3.56
CA PHE A 137 1.97 -1.52 -3.97
C PHE A 137 2.33 -2.52 -2.88
N CYS A 138 2.57 -3.79 -3.28
CA CYS A 138 3.14 -4.81 -2.40
C CYS A 138 4.37 -5.45 -3.00
N GLY A 139 5.30 -5.86 -2.14
CA GLY A 139 6.45 -6.65 -2.57
C GLY A 139 6.11 -8.12 -2.71
N ASP A 140 6.76 -8.79 -3.66
CA ASP A 140 6.56 -10.22 -3.91
C ASP A 140 7.00 -11.09 -2.71
N GLN A 141 8.06 -10.71 -1.99
CA GLN A 141 8.45 -11.34 -0.72
C GLN A 141 7.59 -10.79 0.43
N VAL A 142 6.43 -11.35 0.62
CA VAL A 142 5.36 -10.77 1.46
C VAL A 142 5.78 -10.54 2.91
N LEU A 143 6.58 -11.43 3.50
CA LEU A 143 7.10 -11.32 4.87
C LEU A 143 8.35 -10.42 5.00
N ASN A 144 8.99 -10.07 3.89
CA ASN A 144 10.21 -9.26 3.87
C ASN A 144 10.08 -8.11 2.86
N SER A 145 9.03 -7.32 3.00
CA SER A 145 8.82 -6.17 2.14
C SER A 145 8.25 -5.00 2.93
N ASN A 146 8.95 -3.89 2.91
CA ASN A 146 8.40 -2.62 3.36
C ASN A 146 7.67 -1.98 2.17
N ASP A 147 6.33 -1.90 2.23
CA ASP A 147 5.45 -1.51 1.12
C ASP A 147 4.15 -0.84 1.61
N SER A 148 3.16 -0.65 0.74
CA SER A 148 1.92 0.07 1.06
C SER A 148 1.12 -0.51 2.23
N ARG A 149 1.36 -1.75 2.61
CA ARG A 149 0.77 -2.32 3.83
C ARG A 149 1.22 -1.59 5.10
N TYR A 150 2.34 -0.86 5.04
CA TYR A 150 2.92 -0.12 6.17
C TYR A 150 2.83 1.39 6.02
N TRP A 151 3.01 1.93 4.81
CA TRP A 151 2.99 3.38 4.60
C TRP A 151 1.73 3.91 3.92
N GLY A 152 0.84 3.04 3.41
CA GLY A 152 -0.38 3.45 2.71
C GLY A 152 -0.15 3.70 1.23
N PHE A 153 -0.72 4.77 0.72
CA PHE A 153 -0.81 5.06 -0.71
C PHE A 153 0.46 5.70 -1.29
N VAL A 154 0.68 5.48 -2.59
CA VAL A 154 1.75 6.10 -3.37
C VAL A 154 1.13 7.03 -4.41
N PRO A 155 1.42 8.34 -4.41
CA PRO A 155 0.98 9.27 -5.45
C PRO A 155 1.53 8.88 -6.83
N GLU A 156 0.78 9.11 -7.90
CA GLU A 156 1.19 8.80 -9.27
C GLU A 156 2.54 9.41 -9.64
N GLU A 157 2.80 10.63 -9.23
CA GLU A 157 4.04 11.37 -9.52
C GLU A 157 5.30 10.75 -8.91
N PHE A 158 5.16 9.82 -7.96
CA PHE A 158 6.29 9.05 -7.41
C PHE A 158 6.57 7.77 -8.19
N ILE A 159 5.77 7.46 -9.20
CA ILE A 159 5.95 6.29 -10.05
C ILE A 159 6.89 6.66 -11.20
N VAL A 160 8.13 6.16 -11.15
CA VAL A 160 9.14 6.46 -12.18
C VAL A 160 8.94 5.63 -13.47
N GLY A 161 8.14 4.56 -13.42
CA GLY A 161 7.84 3.75 -14.59
C GLY A 161 7.44 2.31 -14.26
N VAL A 162 7.23 1.53 -15.32
CA VAL A 162 6.87 0.11 -15.25
C VAL A 162 8.08 -0.76 -15.62
N VAL A 163 8.40 -1.73 -14.76
CA VAL A 163 9.45 -2.71 -15.04
C VAL A 163 8.96 -3.68 -16.11
N THR A 164 9.61 -3.68 -17.26
CA THR A 164 9.23 -4.52 -18.41
C THR A 164 10.16 -5.70 -18.63
N ARG A 165 11.39 -5.64 -18.12
CA ARG A 165 12.40 -6.67 -18.34
C ARG A 165 13.41 -6.73 -17.20
N ILE A 166 13.87 -7.93 -16.88
CA ILE A 166 15.01 -8.17 -15.99
C ILE A 166 16.26 -8.32 -16.86
N THR A 167 17.21 -7.40 -16.74
CA THR A 167 18.46 -7.44 -17.52
C THR A 167 19.58 -8.17 -16.80
N TYR A 168 19.50 -8.25 -15.46
CA TYR A 168 20.54 -8.84 -14.61
C TYR A 168 19.94 -9.30 -13.30
N SER A 169 20.35 -10.46 -12.79
CA SER A 169 19.95 -10.96 -11.48
C SER A 169 21.05 -11.81 -10.87
N ARG A 170 21.40 -11.56 -9.62
CA ARG A 170 22.23 -12.42 -8.79
C ARG A 170 21.47 -12.87 -7.55
N ASP A 171 21.77 -14.06 -7.10
CA ASP A 171 21.32 -14.50 -5.80
C ASP A 171 22.02 -13.67 -4.71
N ARG A 172 21.27 -13.28 -3.67
CA ARG A 172 21.77 -12.37 -2.65
C ARG A 172 22.68 -13.06 -1.63
N GLU A 173 22.43 -14.34 -1.39
CA GLU A 173 23.15 -15.13 -0.40
C GLU A 173 24.37 -15.81 -1.01
N SER A 174 24.19 -16.53 -2.14
CA SER A 174 25.28 -17.23 -2.82
C SER A 174 26.13 -16.33 -3.70
N GLY A 175 25.60 -15.16 -4.14
CA GLY A 175 26.24 -14.29 -5.12
C GLY A 175 26.24 -14.86 -6.55
N GLU A 176 25.63 -16.03 -6.76
CA GLU A 176 25.59 -16.68 -8.06
C GLU A 176 24.70 -15.95 -9.04
N PHE A 177 25.07 -16.02 -10.33
CA PHE A 177 24.30 -15.42 -11.40
C PHE A 177 23.06 -16.27 -11.72
N ARG A 178 21.88 -15.62 -11.75
CA ARG A 178 20.60 -16.29 -12.03
C ARG A 178 20.28 -16.24 -13.50
N TRP A 179 20.80 -17.19 -14.26
CA TRP A 179 20.66 -17.28 -15.72
C TRP A 179 19.21 -17.42 -16.18
N ASP A 180 18.37 -18.07 -15.41
CA ASP A 180 16.92 -18.25 -15.64
C ASP A 180 16.16 -16.93 -15.69
N ARG A 181 16.75 -15.85 -15.19
CA ARG A 181 16.16 -14.50 -15.12
C ARG A 181 16.80 -13.52 -16.10
N LEU A 182 17.86 -13.89 -16.80
CA LEU A 182 18.55 -13.02 -17.76
C LEU A 182 17.60 -12.62 -18.90
N LEU A 183 17.48 -11.33 -19.17
CA LEU A 183 16.62 -10.74 -20.21
C LEU A 183 15.15 -11.18 -20.15
N LYS A 184 14.70 -11.69 -19.00
CA LYS A 184 13.32 -12.15 -18.81
C LYS A 184 12.34 -11.00 -18.96
N SER A 185 11.40 -11.15 -19.90
CA SER A 185 10.27 -10.21 -20.05
C SER A 185 9.27 -10.38 -18.92
N LEU A 186 8.80 -9.26 -18.37
CA LEU A 186 7.71 -9.21 -17.39
C LEU A 186 6.39 -8.76 -18.01
N LYS A 187 6.38 -8.45 -19.31
CA LYS A 187 5.12 -8.23 -20.05
C LYS A 187 4.43 -9.58 -20.25
N LYS A 188 3.23 -9.69 -19.76
CA LYS A 188 2.27 -10.71 -20.19
C LYS A 188 1.48 -10.19 -21.36
#